data_c3bdca2f3ccc4870546d50d178029912
#
_entry.id   c3bdca2f3ccc4870546d50d178029912
#
_cell.length_a   1.000
_cell.length_b   1.000
_cell.length_c   1.000
_cell.angle_alpha   90.00
_cell.angle_beta   90.00
_cell.angle_gamma   90.00
#
_symmetry.space_group_name_H-M   'P 1'
#
loop_
_entity.id
_entity.type
_entity.pdbx_description
1 polymer ?
#
loop_
_entity_poly.entity_id
_entity_poly.type
_entity_poly.pdbx_seq_one_letter_code
_entity_poly.pdbx_strand_id
1 'polypeptide(L)'
;MEEAFGQGNTNVIDEVLHSEFVCYDPNSESGEIRGADTIKGEIEYFRNAVPDLTYTVEDQVAEGDKVVTRYTTRGTHQREFFGVAGTGNRVEFTGIQIDRFDKSGKMVEEWPEYDLLGAMRQMGAIPEAQQPGS
;
A
#
# COMPACT_ATOMS: atom_id res chain seq x y z
N MET A 1 2.66 -2.51 -9.70
CA MET A 1 2.45 -2.91 -8.28
C MET A 1 1.13 -3.66 -8.05
N GLU A 2 0.15 -3.49 -8.93
CA GLU A 2 -1.12 -4.23 -8.84
C GLU A 2 -0.89 -5.76 -8.82
N GLU A 3 -0.02 -6.28 -9.67
CA GLU A 3 0.30 -7.71 -9.72
C GLU A 3 0.91 -8.21 -8.40
N ALA A 4 1.79 -7.41 -7.78
CA ALA A 4 2.42 -7.77 -6.52
C ALA A 4 1.44 -7.71 -5.35
N PHE A 5 0.76 -6.58 -5.15
CA PHE A 5 -0.20 -6.41 -4.04
C PHE A 5 -1.48 -7.21 -4.25
N GLY A 6 -2.07 -7.12 -5.43
CA GLY A 6 -3.37 -7.74 -5.69
C GLY A 6 -3.31 -9.24 -5.91
N GLN A 7 -2.22 -9.75 -6.45
CA GLN A 7 -2.09 -11.16 -6.81
C GLN A 7 -1.01 -11.91 -6.01
N GLY A 8 -0.22 -11.18 -5.19
CA GLY A 8 0.84 -11.79 -4.41
C GLY A 8 2.07 -12.19 -5.19
N ASN A 9 2.20 -11.75 -6.45
CA ASN A 9 3.36 -12.06 -7.27
C ASN A 9 4.49 -11.07 -6.99
N THR A 10 5.31 -11.39 -5.99
CA THR A 10 6.44 -10.52 -5.58
C THR A 10 7.64 -10.61 -6.52
N ASN A 11 7.67 -11.57 -7.43
CA ASN A 11 8.78 -11.71 -8.39
C ASN A 11 8.87 -10.53 -9.35
N VAL A 12 7.75 -9.84 -9.64
CA VAL A 12 7.74 -8.66 -10.51
C VAL A 12 8.51 -7.49 -9.89
N ILE A 13 8.69 -7.47 -8.58
CA ILE A 13 9.38 -6.40 -7.87
C ILE A 13 10.82 -6.24 -8.39
N ASP A 14 11.53 -7.34 -8.60
CA ASP A 14 12.90 -7.30 -9.11
C ASP A 14 12.97 -6.74 -10.54
N GLU A 15 11.90 -6.90 -11.31
CA GLU A 15 11.83 -6.42 -12.69
C GLU A 15 11.48 -4.93 -12.77
N VAL A 16 10.67 -4.44 -11.84
CA VAL A 16 10.14 -3.07 -11.92
C VAL A 16 10.92 -2.06 -11.09
N LEU A 17 11.62 -2.48 -10.03
CA LEU A 17 12.34 -1.56 -9.16
C LEU A 17 13.79 -1.40 -9.57
N HIS A 18 14.26 -0.14 -9.54
CA HIS A 18 15.68 0.18 -9.62
C HIS A 18 16.40 -0.38 -8.38
N SER A 19 17.67 -0.72 -8.49
CA SER A 19 18.48 -1.26 -7.39
C SER A 19 18.56 -0.31 -6.18
N GLU A 20 18.41 1.00 -6.40
CA GLU A 20 18.46 2.03 -5.36
C GLU A 20 17.06 2.61 -5.05
N PHE A 21 16.02 1.85 -5.31
CA PHE A 21 14.64 2.28 -5.06
C PHE A 21 14.41 2.68 -3.60
N VAL A 22 13.66 3.77 -3.43
CA VAL A 22 13.22 4.24 -2.11
C VAL A 22 11.72 4.52 -2.15
N CYS A 23 11.01 3.99 -1.16
CA CYS A 23 9.61 4.31 -0.89
C CYS A 23 9.56 5.20 0.35
N TYR A 24 8.96 6.37 0.22
CA TYR A 24 8.80 7.33 1.32
C TYR A 24 7.43 7.16 1.96
N ASP A 25 7.25 6.08 2.73
CA ASP A 25 5.97 5.76 3.37
C ASP A 25 5.90 6.39 4.76
N PRO A 26 5.00 7.39 4.97
CA PRO A 26 4.85 8.03 6.27
C PRO A 26 4.34 7.10 7.37
N ASN A 27 3.78 5.94 7.00
CA ASN A 27 3.29 4.96 7.96
C ASN A 27 4.36 3.94 8.35
N SER A 28 5.53 3.96 7.72
CA SER A 28 6.63 3.12 8.12
C SER A 28 7.39 3.73 9.31
N GLU A 29 8.04 2.89 10.08
CA GLU A 29 8.74 3.32 11.30
C GLU A 29 9.79 4.40 11.02
N SER A 30 10.59 4.24 9.97
CA SER A 30 11.65 5.20 9.61
C SER A 30 11.21 6.27 8.63
N GLY A 31 10.02 6.14 8.02
CA GLY A 31 9.56 7.00 6.94
C GLY A 31 10.12 6.62 5.57
N GLU A 32 11.08 5.70 5.50
CA GLU A 32 11.70 5.25 4.26
C GLU A 32 11.78 3.72 4.23
N ILE A 33 11.49 3.14 3.06
CA ILE A 33 11.63 1.72 2.80
C ILE A 33 12.55 1.59 1.59
N ARG A 34 13.69 0.92 1.76
CA ARG A 34 14.72 0.81 0.72
C ARG A 34 14.91 -0.62 0.27
N GLY A 35 15.02 -0.79 -1.06
CA GLY A 35 15.42 -2.04 -1.68
C GLY A 35 14.27 -3.00 -1.93
N ALA A 36 14.48 -3.89 -2.89
CA ALA A 36 13.46 -4.83 -3.36
C ALA A 36 13.02 -5.81 -2.27
N ASP A 37 13.95 -6.35 -1.49
CA ASP A 37 13.62 -7.34 -0.48
C ASP A 37 12.74 -6.77 0.63
N THR A 38 12.99 -5.52 1.03
CA THR A 38 12.18 -4.84 2.03
C THR A 38 10.76 -4.59 1.51
N ILE A 39 10.65 -4.18 0.24
CA ILE A 39 9.33 -3.99 -0.41
C ILE A 39 8.57 -5.31 -0.50
N LYS A 40 9.24 -6.40 -0.85
CA LYS A 40 8.62 -7.73 -0.86
C LYS A 40 8.09 -8.10 0.51
N GLY A 41 8.86 -7.82 1.57
CA GLY A 41 8.45 -8.05 2.95
C GLY A 41 7.20 -7.26 3.34
N GLU A 42 7.11 -6.00 2.90
CA GLU A 42 5.92 -5.17 3.10
C GLU A 42 4.69 -5.76 2.42
N ILE A 43 4.83 -6.20 1.17
CA ILE A 43 3.73 -6.82 0.43
C ILE A 43 3.27 -8.09 1.13
N GLU A 44 4.20 -8.93 1.56
CA GLU A 44 3.90 -10.16 2.29
C GLU A 44 3.19 -9.88 3.60
N TYR A 45 3.60 -8.82 4.31
CA TYR A 45 2.95 -8.38 5.55
C TYR A 45 1.48 -8.03 5.31
N PHE A 46 1.20 -7.20 4.31
CA PHE A 46 -0.18 -6.84 3.96
C PHE A 46 -1.00 -8.06 3.57
N ARG A 47 -0.46 -8.94 2.75
CA ARG A 47 -1.17 -10.12 2.28
C ARG A 47 -1.33 -11.19 3.35
N ASN A 48 -0.44 -11.25 4.33
CA ASN A 48 -0.63 -12.12 5.48
C ASN A 48 -1.78 -11.64 6.36
N ALA A 49 -1.85 -10.34 6.59
CA ALA A 49 -2.93 -9.75 7.41
C ALA A 49 -4.28 -9.84 6.71
N VAL A 50 -4.30 -9.69 5.39
CA VAL A 50 -5.50 -9.67 4.55
C VAL A 50 -5.28 -10.63 3.38
N PRO A 51 -5.45 -11.97 3.59
CA PRO A 51 -5.08 -12.96 2.58
C PRO A 51 -5.88 -12.87 1.27
N ASP A 52 -7.10 -12.38 1.33
CA ASP A 52 -7.98 -12.17 0.17
C ASP A 52 -7.87 -10.75 -0.41
N LEU A 53 -6.78 -10.08 -0.15
CA LEU A 53 -6.56 -8.70 -0.57
C LEU A 53 -6.70 -8.55 -2.09
N THR A 54 -7.49 -7.55 -2.50
CA THR A 54 -7.57 -7.10 -3.89
C THR A 54 -7.10 -5.65 -3.98
N TYR A 55 -6.48 -5.33 -5.09
CA TYR A 55 -5.94 -4.00 -5.38
C TYR A 55 -6.50 -3.55 -6.72
N THR A 56 -7.31 -2.50 -6.71
CA THR A 56 -7.97 -2.00 -7.91
C THR A 56 -7.43 -0.61 -8.25
N VAL A 57 -6.85 -0.48 -9.44
CA VAL A 57 -6.46 0.83 -9.96
C VAL A 57 -7.71 1.56 -10.45
N GLU A 58 -8.04 2.67 -9.81
CA GLU A 58 -9.22 3.47 -10.16
C GLU A 58 -8.90 4.49 -11.25
N ASP A 59 -7.70 5.08 -11.20
CA ASP A 59 -7.31 6.14 -12.12
C ASP A 59 -5.78 6.29 -12.13
N GLN A 60 -5.23 6.73 -13.28
CA GLN A 60 -3.81 7.02 -13.40
C GLN A 60 -3.60 8.27 -14.25
N VAL A 61 -2.65 9.08 -13.84
CA VAL A 61 -2.22 10.29 -14.57
C VAL A 61 -0.70 10.27 -14.65
N ALA A 62 -0.17 10.52 -15.83
CA ALA A 62 1.28 10.54 -16.05
C ALA A 62 1.72 11.88 -16.62
N GLU A 63 2.83 12.38 -16.10
CA GLU A 63 3.48 13.58 -16.63
C GLU A 63 4.99 13.48 -16.40
N GLY A 64 5.78 13.69 -17.45
CA GLY A 64 7.23 13.55 -17.36
C GLY A 64 7.64 12.14 -16.96
N ASP A 65 8.43 12.03 -15.92
CA ASP A 65 8.92 10.76 -15.40
C ASP A 65 8.06 10.21 -14.24
N LYS A 66 6.91 10.81 -13.97
CA LYS A 66 6.05 10.45 -12.84
C LYS A 66 4.70 9.91 -13.28
N VAL A 67 4.20 8.93 -12.52
CA VAL A 67 2.86 8.38 -12.66
C VAL A 67 2.15 8.49 -11.32
N VAL A 68 0.95 9.05 -11.32
CA VAL A 68 0.09 9.12 -10.14
C VAL A 68 -0.99 8.05 -10.28
N THR A 69 -1.13 7.21 -9.29
CA THR A 69 -2.13 6.14 -9.28
C THR A 69 -3.07 6.31 -8.10
N ARG A 70 -4.38 6.33 -8.36
CA ARG A 70 -5.41 6.27 -7.34
C ARG A 70 -5.97 4.85 -7.32
N TYR A 71 -6.05 4.25 -6.15
CA TYR A 71 -6.43 2.85 -6.02
C TYR A 71 -7.32 2.59 -4.82
N THR A 72 -7.96 1.43 -4.82
CA THR A 72 -8.74 0.91 -3.69
C THR A 72 -8.25 -0.49 -3.34
N THR A 73 -8.05 -0.73 -2.06
CA THR A 73 -7.68 -2.02 -1.51
C THR A 73 -8.84 -2.55 -0.69
N ARG A 74 -9.19 -3.84 -0.90
CA ARG A 74 -10.30 -4.51 -0.19
C ARG A 74 -9.86 -5.87 0.28
N GLY A 75 -10.41 -6.32 1.39
CA GLY A 75 -10.21 -7.68 1.87
C GLY A 75 -10.75 -7.88 3.27
N THR A 76 -10.39 -9.03 3.86
CA THR A 76 -10.83 -9.43 5.19
C THR A 76 -9.64 -9.45 6.13
N HIS A 77 -9.76 -8.76 7.26
CA HIS A 77 -8.71 -8.67 8.29
C HIS A 77 -8.65 -9.96 9.08
N GLN A 78 -7.72 -10.86 8.72
CA GLN A 78 -7.63 -12.18 9.31
C GLN A 78 -6.52 -12.34 10.35
N ARG A 79 -5.44 -11.58 10.22
CA ARG A 79 -4.28 -11.65 11.12
C ARG A 79 -3.83 -10.25 11.51
N GLU A 80 -2.83 -10.17 12.38
CA GLU A 80 -2.33 -8.90 12.89
C GLU A 80 -2.01 -7.92 11.74
N PHE A 81 -2.51 -6.68 11.86
CA PHE A 81 -2.28 -5.61 10.91
C PHE A 81 -2.14 -4.29 11.69
N PHE A 82 -0.97 -3.68 11.59
CA PHE A 82 -0.62 -2.45 12.33
C PHE A 82 -0.94 -2.55 13.84
N GLY A 83 -0.59 -3.69 14.44
CA GLY A 83 -0.77 -3.91 15.87
C GLY A 83 -2.15 -4.40 16.27
N VAL A 84 -3.07 -4.58 15.33
CA VAL A 84 -4.45 -5.03 15.62
C VAL A 84 -4.57 -6.50 15.25
N ALA A 85 -4.89 -7.36 16.24
CA ALA A 85 -5.13 -8.78 15.98
C ALA A 85 -6.31 -8.98 15.04
N GLY A 86 -6.29 -10.07 14.26
CA GLY A 86 -7.32 -10.35 13.26
C GLY A 86 -8.74 -10.29 13.81
N THR A 87 -9.61 -9.54 13.15
CA THR A 87 -11.00 -9.31 13.60
C THR A 87 -12.03 -10.05 12.76
N GLY A 88 -11.64 -10.51 11.56
CA GLY A 88 -12.59 -11.05 10.59
C GLY A 88 -13.42 -9.96 9.88
N ASN A 89 -13.17 -8.69 10.17
CA ASN A 89 -13.92 -7.60 9.56
C ASN A 89 -13.48 -7.36 8.11
N ARG A 90 -14.43 -6.94 7.26
CA ARG A 90 -14.09 -6.43 5.93
C ARG A 90 -13.43 -5.07 6.08
N VAL A 91 -12.36 -4.87 5.34
CA VAL A 91 -11.66 -3.59 5.27
C VAL A 91 -11.61 -3.11 3.82
N GLU A 92 -11.80 -1.81 3.64
CA GLU A 92 -11.67 -1.16 2.35
C GLU A 92 -11.03 0.20 2.59
N PHE A 93 -9.92 0.45 1.93
CA PHE A 93 -9.27 1.75 2.04
C PHE A 93 -8.70 2.18 0.69
N THR A 94 -8.64 3.49 0.51
CA THR A 94 -8.13 4.11 -0.71
C THR A 94 -6.72 4.62 -0.50
N GLY A 95 -6.02 4.81 -1.59
CA GLY A 95 -4.71 5.43 -1.57
C GLY A 95 -4.42 6.13 -2.88
N ILE A 96 -3.44 7.00 -2.82
CA ILE A 96 -2.87 7.67 -3.99
C ILE A 96 -1.36 7.59 -3.82
N GLN A 97 -0.67 7.21 -4.88
CA GLN A 97 0.79 7.16 -4.86
C GLN A 97 1.36 7.87 -6.08
N ILE A 98 2.54 8.43 -5.91
CA ILE A 98 3.32 9.00 -7.00
C ILE A 98 4.54 8.12 -7.16
N ASP A 99 4.78 7.64 -8.39
CA ASP A 99 5.94 6.83 -8.73
C ASP A 99 6.79 7.56 -9.75
N ARG A 100 8.10 7.61 -9.52
CA ARG A 100 9.04 8.18 -10.48
C ARG A 100 9.86 7.08 -11.12
N PHE A 101 10.05 7.15 -12.43
CA PHE A 101 10.73 6.15 -13.25
C PHE A 101 11.99 6.73 -13.86
N ASP A 102 13.01 5.89 -14.04
CA ASP A 102 14.20 6.27 -14.80
C ASP A 102 13.98 6.06 -16.31
N LYS A 103 15.01 6.36 -17.10
CA LYS A 103 14.94 6.26 -18.56
C LYS A 103 14.77 4.82 -19.06
N SER A 104 15.15 3.83 -18.25
CA SER A 104 14.97 2.41 -18.60
C SER A 104 13.58 1.89 -18.25
N GLY A 105 12.75 2.70 -17.59
CA GLY A 105 11.41 2.31 -17.15
C GLY A 105 11.38 1.65 -15.79
N LYS A 106 12.47 1.72 -15.02
CA LYS A 106 12.48 1.21 -13.65
C LYS A 106 12.05 2.27 -12.67
N MET A 107 11.26 1.84 -11.66
CA MET A 107 10.78 2.72 -10.61
C MET A 107 11.92 3.04 -9.64
N VAL A 108 12.20 4.30 -9.42
CA VAL A 108 13.31 4.75 -8.56
C VAL A 108 12.86 5.36 -7.25
N GLU A 109 11.67 5.94 -7.21
CA GLU A 109 11.09 6.53 -6.00
C GLU A 109 9.58 6.35 -5.98
N GLU A 110 9.02 6.22 -4.79
CA GLU A 110 7.57 6.14 -4.59
C GLU A 110 7.18 6.94 -3.36
N TRP A 111 6.09 7.70 -3.49
CA TRP A 111 5.46 8.44 -2.40
C TRP A 111 4.03 7.95 -2.23
N PRO A 112 3.78 6.94 -1.37
CA PRO A 112 2.43 6.44 -1.12
C PRO A 112 1.75 7.25 -0.02
N GLU A 113 0.44 7.46 -0.19
CA GLU A 113 -0.44 7.98 0.85
C GLU A 113 -1.71 7.15 0.83
N TYR A 114 -2.00 6.45 1.91
CA TYR A 114 -3.21 5.63 2.00
C TYR A 114 -3.94 5.88 3.31
N ASP A 115 -5.25 5.60 3.29
CA ASP A 115 -6.14 5.86 4.40
C ASP A 115 -6.02 4.78 5.49
N LEU A 116 -4.89 4.78 6.19
CA LEU A 116 -4.67 3.85 7.30
C LEU A 116 -5.67 4.09 8.44
N LEU A 117 -6.00 5.34 8.72
CA LEU A 117 -6.97 5.67 9.78
C LEU A 117 -8.33 5.06 9.49
N GLY A 118 -8.82 5.15 8.25
CA GLY A 118 -10.07 4.52 7.84
C GLY A 118 -10.03 3.01 8.00
N ALA A 119 -8.92 2.37 7.59
CA ALA A 119 -8.73 0.94 7.76
C ALA A 119 -8.76 0.55 9.25
N MET A 120 -8.08 1.29 10.11
CA MET A 120 -8.04 1.02 11.54
C MET A 120 -9.41 1.21 12.22
N ARG A 121 -10.21 2.17 11.77
CA ARG A 121 -11.59 2.31 12.24
C ARG A 121 -12.43 1.09 11.89
N GLN A 122 -12.29 0.59 10.67
CA GLN A 122 -13.01 -0.61 10.21
C GLN A 122 -12.58 -1.86 10.97
N MET A 123 -11.35 -1.92 11.42
CA MET A 123 -10.85 -3.00 12.28
C MET A 123 -11.24 -2.84 13.74
N GLY A 124 -11.90 -1.73 14.10
CA GLY A 124 -12.33 -1.48 15.48
C GLY A 124 -11.22 -1.00 16.42
N ALA A 125 -10.06 -0.63 15.88
CA ALA A 125 -8.91 -0.18 16.68
C ALA A 125 -9.04 1.26 17.14
N ILE A 126 -9.85 2.06 16.47
CA ILE A 126 -10.03 3.49 16.72
C ILE A 126 -11.53 3.78 16.74
N PRO A 127 -12.02 4.59 17.70
CA PRO A 127 -13.44 4.99 17.73
C PRO A 127 -13.83 5.69 16.43
N GLU A 128 -15.12 5.55 16.07
CA GLU A 128 -15.67 6.27 14.93
C GLU A 128 -15.50 7.78 15.10
N ALA A 129 -15.26 8.47 13.98
CA ALA A 129 -15.13 9.92 14.00
C ALA A 129 -16.46 10.54 14.42
N GLN A 130 -16.41 11.46 15.40
CA GLN A 130 -17.56 12.26 15.79
C GLN A 130 -17.64 13.47 14.88
N GLN A 131 -18.87 13.78 14.44
CA GLN A 131 -19.07 14.98 13.66
C GLN A 131 -19.20 16.20 14.55
N PRO A 132 -18.68 17.36 14.13
CA PRO A 132 -18.87 18.58 14.91
C PRO A 132 -20.36 18.83 15.20
N GLY A 133 -20.70 19.09 16.45
CA GLY A 133 -22.08 19.39 16.86
C GLY A 133 -22.97 18.19 17.13
N SER A 134 -22.44 16.97 17.05
CA SER A 134 -23.20 15.76 17.35
C SER A 134 -22.96 15.27 18.78
#